data_8781fd848027d226e98b8d241fa2afe4
#
_entry.id   8781fd848027d226e98b8d241fa2afe4
#
_cell.length_a   1.000
_cell.length_b   1.000
_cell.length_c   1.000
_cell.angle_alpha   90.00
_cell.angle_beta   90.00
_cell.angle_gamma   90.00
#
_symmetry.space_group_name_H-M   'P 1'
#
loop_
_entity.id
_entity.type
_entity.pdbx_description
1 polymer ?
#
loop_
_entity_poly.entity_id
_entity_poly.type
_entity_poly.pdbx_seq_one_letter_code
_entity_poly.pdbx_strand_id
1 'polypeptide(L)'
;MTKRIFFSIIHLLDCFFRNMFFIKGEVGGSKMAGLDQKKTPVLDAIKRYVDENVVQFHVPGHKKGKGIPEFAEYVGKRVLQMDANGMDDLDYANNPTGAIYEAEKLLAHAYHAESAYFLVNGTTAGVQAMIMSACEPGDRIILPRNAHKSTIGGIILSGAVPVYIQPEINEEIGISMGITEESLKSAIKENPHAKAVFLTNPTYYGITSDLKSLVRIAHRHEMAVLVDEAHGAHMSFHGDFPLTAMEVGADMSSASMHKTGGSLTQSSVLLVRSNMIATEKVKQVLNLTYTSSASYILMASLDIARK
;
A
#
# COMPACT_ATOMS: atom_id res chain seq x y z
N MET A 1 30.27 18.77 12.35
CA MET A 1 29.36 17.78 12.96
C MET A 1 28.47 17.03 11.97
N THR A 2 28.28 17.50 10.75
CA THR A 2 27.30 16.97 9.75
C THR A 2 27.76 15.72 8.97
N LYS A 3 29.04 15.39 8.92
CA LYS A 3 29.58 14.22 8.16
C LYS A 3 29.45 12.87 8.89
N ARG A 4 29.30 12.84 10.21
CA ARG A 4 29.16 11.59 10.97
C ARG A 4 27.77 10.96 10.94
N ILE A 5 26.74 11.73 10.71
CA ILE A 5 25.34 11.24 10.68
C ILE A 5 25.06 10.52 9.37
N PHE A 6 25.60 10.98 8.24
CA PHE A 6 25.41 10.35 6.93
C PHE A 6 26.08 8.96 6.81
N PHE A 7 27.22 8.76 7.43
CA PHE A 7 27.91 7.46 7.43
C PHE A 7 27.21 6.40 8.30
N SER A 8 26.51 6.82 9.36
CA SER A 8 25.77 5.91 10.23
C SER A 8 24.51 5.34 9.55
N ILE A 9 23.83 6.13 8.73
CA ILE A 9 22.62 5.69 8.00
C ILE A 9 22.97 4.70 6.89
N ILE A 10 24.04 4.92 6.16
CA ILE A 10 24.49 4.00 5.09
C ILE A 10 24.97 2.65 5.68
N HIS A 11 25.62 2.66 6.83
CA HIS A 11 26.06 1.42 7.49
C HIS A 11 24.88 0.63 8.10
N LEU A 12 23.84 1.32 8.59
CA LEU A 12 22.60 0.71 9.06
C LEU A 12 21.81 0.08 7.90
N LEU A 13 21.79 0.73 6.74
CA LEU A 13 21.12 0.20 5.54
C LEU A 13 21.88 -1.01 4.97
N ASP A 14 23.20 -1.00 4.94
CA ASP A 14 24.00 -2.14 4.45
C ASP A 14 23.92 -3.36 5.39
N CYS A 15 23.87 -3.13 6.71
CA CYS A 15 23.63 -4.15 7.72
C CYS A 15 22.19 -4.70 7.63
N PHE A 16 21.21 -3.83 7.34
CA PHE A 16 19.81 -4.18 7.17
C PHE A 16 19.59 -5.07 5.94
N PHE A 17 20.16 -4.72 4.78
CA PHE A 17 20.05 -5.52 3.56
C PHE A 17 20.79 -6.86 3.64
N ARG A 18 21.93 -6.95 4.32
CA ARG A 18 22.68 -8.22 4.48
C ARG A 18 21.95 -9.22 5.39
N ASN A 19 21.25 -8.77 6.43
CA ASN A 19 20.51 -9.62 7.35
C ASN A 19 19.10 -10.01 6.86
N MET A 20 18.52 -9.27 5.93
CA MET A 20 17.17 -9.54 5.39
C MET A 20 17.10 -10.81 4.53
N PHE A 21 18.25 -11.33 4.05
CA PHE A 21 18.29 -12.51 3.17
C PHE A 21 18.44 -13.86 3.92
N PHE A 22 18.55 -13.89 5.26
CA PHE A 22 18.88 -15.13 5.98
C PHE A 22 18.05 -15.40 7.25
N ILE A 23 16.76 -15.15 7.26
CA ILE A 23 15.94 -15.63 8.38
C ILE A 23 14.83 -16.57 7.88
N LYS A 24 15.06 -17.88 8.07
CA LYS A 24 14.00 -18.88 8.16
C LYS A 24 13.36 -18.74 9.54
N GLY A 25 12.29 -17.96 9.65
CA GLY A 25 11.43 -17.91 10.83
C GLY A 25 10.07 -18.50 10.47
N GLU A 26 9.67 -19.56 11.13
CA GLU A 26 8.30 -20.10 11.06
C GLU A 26 7.35 -19.09 11.71
N VAL A 27 6.52 -18.44 10.92
CA VAL A 27 5.41 -17.59 11.39
C VAL A 27 4.21 -18.51 11.63
N GLY A 28 3.73 -18.54 12.87
CA GLY A 28 2.57 -19.32 13.30
C GLY A 28 1.32 -18.97 12.47
N GLY A 29 0.88 -19.92 11.65
CA GLY A 29 -0.18 -19.74 10.69
C GLY A 29 -1.52 -20.25 11.14
N SER A 30 -2.60 -19.55 10.87
CA SER A 30 -3.94 -20.10 10.72
C SER A 30 -4.21 -20.38 9.24
N LYS A 31 -4.54 -21.60 8.94
CA LYS A 31 -5.14 -22.21 7.74
C LYS A 31 -5.31 -21.36 6.46
N MET A 32 -4.22 -21.04 5.76
CA MET A 32 -4.17 -20.95 4.31
C MET A 32 -2.98 -21.80 3.82
N ALA A 33 -3.01 -23.08 4.11
CA ALA A 33 -2.02 -24.05 3.63
C ALA A 33 -2.16 -24.17 2.11
N GLY A 34 -1.14 -23.72 1.35
CA GLY A 34 -1.06 -23.95 -0.09
C GLY A 34 -0.57 -22.80 -0.96
N LEU A 35 -0.40 -21.59 -0.43
CA LEU A 35 0.09 -20.47 -1.26
C LEU A 35 1.62 -20.44 -1.26
N ASP A 36 2.21 -20.72 -2.44
CA ASP A 36 3.67 -20.68 -2.63
C ASP A 36 4.12 -19.24 -2.87
N GLN A 37 4.66 -18.60 -1.81
CA GLN A 37 5.16 -17.22 -1.86
C GLN A 37 6.36 -17.02 -2.82
N LYS A 38 6.97 -18.10 -3.32
CA LYS A 38 8.06 -18.01 -4.32
C LYS A 38 7.55 -17.73 -5.73
N LYS A 39 6.26 -17.92 -6.02
CA LYS A 39 5.66 -17.61 -7.31
C LYS A 39 5.64 -16.12 -7.59
N THR A 40 5.75 -15.76 -8.86
CA THR A 40 5.67 -14.38 -9.37
C THR A 40 4.73 -14.32 -10.57
N PRO A 41 3.39 -14.49 -10.35
CA PRO A 41 2.45 -14.71 -11.44
C PRO A 41 2.47 -13.62 -12.52
N VAL A 42 2.51 -12.33 -12.12
CA VAL A 42 2.56 -11.20 -13.06
C VAL A 42 3.88 -11.14 -13.81
N LEU A 43 5.00 -11.28 -13.10
CA LEU A 43 6.32 -11.29 -13.75
C LEU A 43 6.46 -12.47 -14.69
N ASP A 44 5.95 -13.63 -14.32
CA ASP A 44 6.04 -14.85 -15.16
C ASP A 44 5.12 -14.76 -16.40
N ALA A 45 3.93 -14.14 -16.28
CA ALA A 45 3.08 -13.82 -17.43
C ALA A 45 3.78 -12.88 -18.41
N ILE A 46 4.41 -11.81 -17.92
CA ILE A 46 5.18 -10.88 -18.75
C ILE A 46 6.35 -11.57 -19.44
N LYS A 47 7.08 -12.46 -18.76
CA LYS A 47 8.17 -13.23 -19.39
C LYS A 47 7.65 -14.05 -20.56
N ARG A 48 6.56 -14.80 -20.40
CA ARG A 48 5.93 -15.57 -21.49
C ARG A 48 5.56 -14.67 -22.66
N TYR A 49 4.84 -13.58 -22.41
CA TYR A 49 4.46 -12.59 -23.42
C TYR A 49 5.67 -12.05 -24.22
N VAL A 50 6.78 -11.77 -23.54
CA VAL A 50 8.00 -11.29 -24.19
C VAL A 50 8.65 -12.38 -25.05
N ASP A 51 8.71 -13.62 -24.53
CA ASP A 51 9.37 -14.76 -25.19
C ASP A 51 8.58 -15.27 -26.42
N GLU A 52 7.25 -15.15 -26.42
CA GLU A 52 6.39 -15.47 -27.58
C GLU A 52 6.63 -14.53 -28.77
N ASN A 53 7.22 -13.37 -28.54
CA ASN A 53 7.61 -12.40 -29.55
C ASN A 53 6.52 -12.05 -30.59
N VAL A 54 5.27 -11.96 -30.16
CA VAL A 54 4.12 -11.63 -31.01
C VAL A 54 4.29 -10.29 -31.72
N VAL A 55 3.73 -10.19 -32.93
CA VAL A 55 3.68 -8.93 -33.69
C VAL A 55 2.62 -8.01 -33.04
N GLN A 56 3.05 -6.84 -32.56
CA GLN A 56 2.18 -5.92 -31.84
C GLN A 56 1.33 -5.05 -32.79
N PHE A 57 0.02 -5.34 -32.90
CA PHE A 57 -0.99 -4.41 -33.40
C PHE A 57 -1.68 -3.62 -32.29
N HIS A 58 -1.55 -4.07 -31.04
CA HIS A 58 -2.08 -3.44 -29.82
C HIS A 58 -1.14 -2.36 -29.26
N VAL A 59 -1.60 -1.60 -28.27
CA VAL A 59 -0.81 -0.64 -27.48
C VAL A 59 0.22 -1.38 -26.60
N PRO A 60 1.31 -0.75 -26.18
CA PRO A 60 1.70 0.66 -26.41
C PRO A 60 2.20 0.96 -27.83
N GLY A 61 2.08 2.26 -28.20
CA GLY A 61 2.41 2.74 -29.56
C GLY A 61 3.89 2.65 -29.95
N HIS A 62 4.81 2.57 -28.98
CA HIS A 62 6.26 2.45 -29.26
C HIS A 62 6.68 1.10 -29.82
N LYS A 63 5.77 0.09 -29.85
CA LYS A 63 6.00 -1.20 -30.51
C LYS A 63 7.30 -1.89 -30.08
N LYS A 64 7.43 -2.20 -28.75
CA LYS A 64 8.65 -2.81 -28.17
C LYS A 64 9.91 -1.97 -28.40
N GLY A 65 9.75 -0.64 -28.45
CA GLY A 65 10.84 0.32 -28.61
C GLY A 65 11.16 0.71 -30.05
N LYS A 66 10.50 0.11 -31.07
CA LYS A 66 10.77 0.46 -32.49
C LYS A 66 10.44 1.91 -32.84
N GLY A 67 9.42 2.49 -32.18
CA GLY A 67 9.00 3.88 -32.36
C GLY A 67 9.83 4.92 -31.59
N ILE A 68 10.70 4.47 -30.66
CA ILE A 68 11.54 5.32 -29.80
C ILE A 68 12.95 4.69 -29.65
N PRO A 69 13.72 4.53 -30.75
CA PRO A 69 14.95 3.75 -30.75
C PRO A 69 16.03 4.27 -29.80
N GLU A 70 16.20 5.59 -29.70
CA GLU A 70 17.18 6.22 -28.81
C GLU A 70 16.89 5.90 -27.34
N PHE A 71 15.61 5.96 -26.94
CA PHE A 71 15.22 5.60 -25.59
C PHE A 71 15.38 4.09 -25.34
N ALA A 72 15.09 3.26 -26.36
CA ALA A 72 15.28 1.81 -26.27
C ALA A 72 16.77 1.40 -26.10
N GLU A 73 17.68 2.13 -26.71
CA GLU A 73 19.12 1.96 -26.51
C GLU A 73 19.54 2.32 -25.09
N TYR A 74 19.04 3.44 -24.58
CA TYR A 74 19.41 3.95 -23.25
C TYR A 74 18.88 3.06 -22.11
N VAL A 75 17.58 2.69 -22.11
CA VAL A 75 16.97 1.92 -21.03
C VAL A 75 17.11 0.41 -21.18
N GLY A 76 17.50 -0.06 -22.36
CA GLY A 76 17.55 -1.47 -22.71
C GLY A 76 16.25 -1.97 -23.30
N LYS A 77 16.37 -2.74 -24.40
CA LYS A 77 15.21 -3.26 -25.16
C LYS A 77 14.25 -4.09 -24.30
N ARG A 78 14.76 -4.81 -23.30
CA ARG A 78 13.96 -5.71 -22.45
C ARG A 78 12.90 -4.94 -21.68
N VAL A 79 13.20 -3.74 -21.16
CA VAL A 79 12.26 -2.88 -20.44
C VAL A 79 11.07 -2.54 -21.33
N LEU A 80 11.32 -2.15 -22.59
CA LEU A 80 10.27 -1.79 -23.55
C LEU A 80 9.50 -2.99 -24.09
N GLN A 81 10.08 -4.19 -24.06
CA GLN A 81 9.36 -5.43 -24.36
C GLN A 81 8.38 -5.82 -23.25
N MET A 82 8.71 -5.48 -22.00
CA MET A 82 7.86 -5.71 -20.82
C MET A 82 6.74 -4.67 -20.69
N ASP A 83 6.86 -3.52 -21.35
CA ASP A 83 5.82 -2.49 -21.32
C ASP A 83 4.64 -2.93 -22.20
N ALA A 84 3.59 -3.34 -21.50
CA ALA A 84 2.39 -3.94 -22.09
C ALA A 84 1.13 -3.29 -21.49
N ASN A 85 -0.02 -3.59 -22.06
CA ASN A 85 -1.32 -3.21 -21.54
C ASN A 85 -2.16 -4.46 -21.24
N GLY A 86 -3.32 -4.28 -20.59
CA GLY A 86 -4.25 -5.36 -20.28
C GLY A 86 -4.65 -6.15 -21.55
N MET A 87 -4.56 -7.46 -21.47
CA MET A 87 -4.97 -8.44 -22.48
C MET A 87 -5.14 -9.82 -21.82
N ASP A 88 -5.79 -10.75 -22.48
CA ASP A 88 -6.17 -12.04 -21.91
C ASP A 88 -5.00 -12.79 -21.25
N ASP A 89 -3.82 -12.80 -21.90
CA ASP A 89 -2.64 -13.51 -21.40
C ASP A 89 -1.93 -12.81 -20.23
N LEU A 90 -2.23 -11.52 -20.03
CA LEU A 90 -1.63 -10.68 -18.97
C LEU A 90 -2.60 -10.30 -17.86
N ASP A 91 -3.92 -10.60 -18.03
CA ASP A 91 -4.99 -10.20 -17.13
C ASP A 91 -5.35 -8.69 -17.25
N TYR A 92 -6.34 -8.22 -16.50
CA TYR A 92 -6.83 -6.83 -16.50
C TYR A 92 -6.88 -6.26 -15.09
N ALA A 93 -6.15 -5.19 -14.84
CA ALA A 93 -6.02 -4.61 -13.50
C ALA A 93 -7.36 -4.13 -12.89
N ASN A 94 -8.33 -3.73 -13.73
CA ASN A 94 -9.64 -3.26 -13.28
C ASN A 94 -10.60 -4.40 -12.90
N ASN A 95 -10.35 -5.62 -13.39
CA ASN A 95 -11.13 -6.81 -13.05
C ASN A 95 -10.23 -8.05 -13.15
N PRO A 96 -9.28 -8.22 -12.24
CA PRO A 96 -8.30 -9.29 -12.32
C PRO A 96 -8.94 -10.65 -12.07
N THR A 97 -8.64 -11.62 -12.96
CA THR A 97 -9.11 -13.01 -12.89
C THR A 97 -8.00 -14.03 -13.12
N GLY A 98 -6.82 -13.57 -13.52
CA GLY A 98 -5.65 -14.37 -13.88
C GLY A 98 -4.41 -14.05 -13.05
N ALA A 99 -3.32 -13.66 -13.71
CA ALA A 99 -2.01 -13.46 -13.09
C ALA A 99 -1.99 -12.35 -12.02
N ILE A 100 -2.72 -11.25 -12.26
CA ILE A 100 -2.83 -10.16 -11.28
C ILE A 100 -3.59 -10.65 -10.04
N TYR A 101 -4.72 -11.32 -10.24
CA TYR A 101 -5.51 -11.88 -9.15
C TYR A 101 -4.73 -12.87 -8.29
N GLU A 102 -3.94 -13.75 -8.91
CA GLU A 102 -3.08 -14.68 -8.18
C GLU A 102 -2.00 -13.96 -7.38
N ALA A 103 -1.38 -12.92 -7.95
CA ALA A 103 -0.38 -12.11 -7.26
C ALA A 103 -0.97 -11.32 -6.08
N GLU A 104 -2.17 -10.76 -6.25
CA GLU A 104 -2.90 -10.07 -5.18
C GLU A 104 -3.31 -11.00 -4.03
N LYS A 105 -3.68 -12.26 -4.32
CA LYS A 105 -3.88 -13.28 -3.27
C LYS A 105 -2.61 -13.58 -2.48
N LEU A 106 -1.48 -13.72 -3.17
CA LEU A 106 -0.20 -13.91 -2.52
C LEU A 106 0.17 -12.71 -1.64
N LEU A 107 -0.09 -11.49 -2.13
CA LEU A 107 0.11 -10.25 -1.39
C LEU A 107 -0.78 -10.19 -0.14
N ALA A 108 -2.07 -10.48 -0.28
CA ALA A 108 -2.99 -10.51 0.86
C ALA A 108 -2.52 -11.48 1.94
N HIS A 109 -2.09 -12.68 1.55
CA HIS A 109 -1.54 -13.66 2.48
C HIS A 109 -0.26 -13.16 3.18
N ALA A 110 0.67 -12.54 2.44
CA ALA A 110 1.93 -12.05 2.99
C ALA A 110 1.73 -10.94 4.03
N TYR A 111 0.67 -10.14 3.88
CA TYR A 111 0.35 -9.02 4.78
C TYR A 111 -0.80 -9.31 5.76
N HIS A 112 -1.25 -10.56 5.89
CA HIS A 112 -2.36 -10.96 6.77
C HIS A 112 -3.69 -10.23 6.48
N ALA A 113 -3.89 -9.80 5.23
CA ALA A 113 -5.11 -9.17 4.75
C ALA A 113 -6.09 -10.22 4.19
N GLU A 114 -7.38 -9.88 4.12
CA GLU A 114 -8.40 -10.70 3.43
C GLU A 114 -8.37 -10.46 1.92
N SER A 115 -8.10 -9.22 1.51
CA SER A 115 -7.94 -8.81 0.13
C SER A 115 -6.80 -7.80 0.00
N ALA A 116 -6.12 -7.83 -1.14
CA ALA A 116 -5.08 -6.86 -1.47
C ALA A 116 -5.21 -6.44 -2.94
N TYR A 117 -4.80 -5.22 -3.24
CA TYR A 117 -4.84 -4.64 -4.58
C TYR A 117 -3.52 -3.98 -4.91
N PHE A 118 -2.99 -4.27 -6.08
CA PHE A 118 -1.85 -3.55 -6.63
C PHE A 118 -2.25 -2.14 -7.05
N LEU A 119 -1.46 -1.14 -6.65
CA LEU A 119 -1.68 0.25 -7.02
C LEU A 119 -0.50 0.77 -7.83
N VAL A 120 -0.78 1.24 -9.05
CA VAL A 120 0.20 1.90 -9.92
C VAL A 120 0.08 3.43 -9.88
N ASN A 121 -0.80 3.97 -9.04
CA ASN A 121 -1.03 5.39 -8.83
C ASN A 121 -0.53 5.87 -7.45
N GLY A 122 0.35 5.09 -6.80
CA GLY A 122 0.92 5.40 -5.50
C GLY A 122 -0.06 5.17 -4.34
N THR A 123 0.45 5.27 -3.12
CA THR A 123 -0.36 5.23 -1.90
C THR A 123 -1.38 6.38 -1.85
N THR A 124 -1.16 7.46 -2.62
CA THR A 124 -2.16 8.53 -2.79
C THR A 124 -3.51 7.96 -3.24
N ALA A 125 -3.53 7.09 -4.26
CA ALA A 125 -4.74 6.44 -4.73
C ALA A 125 -5.33 5.50 -3.66
N GLY A 126 -4.49 4.77 -2.93
CA GLY A 126 -4.93 3.90 -1.83
C GLY A 126 -5.58 4.67 -0.69
N VAL A 127 -4.98 5.76 -0.25
CA VAL A 127 -5.53 6.63 0.81
C VAL A 127 -6.87 7.24 0.38
N GLN A 128 -6.95 7.73 -0.85
CA GLN A 128 -8.21 8.25 -1.39
C GLN A 128 -9.28 7.16 -1.47
N ALA A 129 -8.92 5.97 -1.95
CA ALA A 129 -9.83 4.83 -2.03
C ALA A 129 -10.33 4.39 -0.66
N MET A 130 -9.48 4.34 0.37
CA MET A 130 -9.89 4.03 1.74
C MET A 130 -10.98 4.99 2.24
N ILE A 131 -10.74 6.30 2.10
CA ILE A 131 -11.69 7.32 2.60
C ILE A 131 -13.00 7.29 1.82
N MET A 132 -12.94 7.22 0.48
CA MET A 132 -14.13 7.13 -0.39
C MET A 132 -14.94 5.85 -0.18
N SER A 133 -14.30 4.78 0.28
CA SER A 133 -14.99 3.51 0.59
C SER A 133 -15.64 3.53 1.97
N ALA A 134 -15.08 4.28 2.92
CA ALA A 134 -15.54 4.31 4.31
C ALA A 134 -16.56 5.43 4.58
N CYS A 135 -16.54 6.52 3.80
CA CYS A 135 -17.34 7.72 4.06
C CYS A 135 -18.17 8.11 2.84
N GLU A 136 -19.39 8.55 3.12
CA GLU A 136 -20.30 9.22 2.18
C GLU A 136 -20.30 10.74 2.43
N PRO A 137 -20.83 11.57 1.51
CA PRO A 137 -20.91 13.02 1.70
C PRO A 137 -21.61 13.39 3.01
N GLY A 138 -20.93 14.22 3.83
CA GLY A 138 -21.41 14.66 5.15
C GLY A 138 -21.00 13.77 6.31
N ASP A 139 -20.49 12.55 6.06
CA ASP A 139 -19.98 11.68 7.13
C ASP A 139 -18.74 12.30 7.77
N ARG A 140 -18.62 12.17 9.10
CA ARG A 140 -17.44 12.64 9.83
C ARG A 140 -16.34 11.58 9.85
N ILE A 141 -15.10 12.04 9.64
CA ILE A 141 -13.88 11.22 9.76
C ILE A 141 -12.89 11.87 10.70
N ILE A 142 -12.45 11.12 11.71
CA ILE A 142 -11.46 11.58 12.69
C ILE A 142 -10.06 11.29 12.14
N LEU A 143 -9.17 12.28 12.12
CA LEU A 143 -7.82 12.15 11.54
C LEU A 143 -6.79 13.06 12.22
N PRO A 144 -5.49 12.68 12.23
CA PRO A 144 -4.44 13.53 12.75
C PRO A 144 -4.20 14.76 11.86
N ARG A 145 -3.84 15.88 12.48
CA ARG A 145 -3.58 17.15 11.78
C ARG A 145 -2.39 17.09 10.83
N ASN A 146 -1.45 16.21 11.07
CA ASN A 146 -0.25 15.99 10.26
C ASN A 146 -0.44 14.90 9.18
N ALA A 147 -1.68 14.51 8.85
CA ALA A 147 -1.97 13.57 7.77
C ALA A 147 -1.44 14.08 6.42
N HIS A 148 -1.03 13.17 5.56
CA HIS A 148 -0.51 13.49 4.24
C HIS A 148 -1.59 14.17 3.36
N LYS A 149 -1.17 15.00 2.39
CA LYS A 149 -2.08 15.71 1.46
C LYS A 149 -3.07 14.80 0.71
N SER A 150 -2.73 13.51 0.50
CA SER A 150 -3.65 12.52 -0.10
C SER A 150 -4.90 12.31 0.72
N THR A 151 -4.82 12.44 2.06
CA THR A 151 -5.96 12.34 2.97
C THR A 151 -6.93 13.50 2.72
N ILE A 152 -6.41 14.71 2.56
CA ILE A 152 -7.24 15.88 2.21
C ILE A 152 -7.90 15.68 0.84
N GLY A 153 -7.15 15.13 -0.14
CA GLY A 153 -7.72 14.75 -1.43
C GLY A 153 -8.88 13.74 -1.30
N GLY A 154 -8.72 12.71 -0.46
CA GLY A 154 -9.77 11.72 -0.18
C GLY A 154 -11.02 12.33 0.48
N ILE A 155 -10.83 13.27 1.43
CA ILE A 155 -11.92 14.01 2.08
C ILE A 155 -12.69 14.85 1.06
N ILE A 156 -12.00 15.56 0.18
CA ILE A 156 -12.64 16.38 -0.88
C ILE A 156 -13.43 15.48 -1.83
N LEU A 157 -12.86 14.35 -2.26
CA LEU A 157 -13.50 13.43 -3.22
C LEU A 157 -14.72 12.71 -2.63
N SER A 158 -14.66 12.33 -1.34
CA SER A 158 -15.77 11.66 -0.66
C SER A 158 -16.85 12.62 -0.18
N GLY A 159 -16.55 13.91 -0.03
CA GLY A 159 -17.43 14.89 0.62
C GLY A 159 -17.53 14.71 2.14
N ALA A 160 -16.61 13.96 2.75
CA ALA A 160 -16.56 13.75 4.18
C ALA A 160 -16.17 15.03 4.93
N VAL A 161 -16.54 15.11 6.22
CA VAL A 161 -16.24 16.24 7.10
C VAL A 161 -15.11 15.86 8.06
N PRO A 162 -13.94 16.53 8.00
CA PRO A 162 -12.80 16.19 8.85
C PRO A 162 -12.99 16.64 10.29
N VAL A 163 -12.65 15.77 11.23
CA VAL A 163 -12.48 16.06 12.65
C VAL A 163 -11.01 15.86 12.99
N TYR A 164 -10.30 16.96 13.25
CA TYR A 164 -8.85 16.90 13.44
C TYR A 164 -8.47 16.61 14.91
N ILE A 165 -7.53 15.67 15.08
CA ILE A 165 -6.82 15.43 16.35
C ILE A 165 -5.40 16.00 16.20
N GLN A 166 -4.94 16.70 17.24
CA GLN A 166 -3.53 17.11 17.31
C GLN A 166 -2.67 15.91 17.71
N PRO A 167 -1.63 15.58 16.93
CA PRO A 167 -0.63 14.63 17.35
C PRO A 167 0.21 15.23 18.48
N GLU A 168 0.83 14.38 19.29
CA GLU A 168 1.86 14.84 20.21
C GLU A 168 3.05 15.42 19.43
N ILE A 169 3.72 16.38 20.03
CA ILE A 169 4.93 16.98 19.48
C ILE A 169 6.05 16.71 20.49
N ASN A 170 7.13 16.11 20.01
CA ASN A 170 8.36 16.09 20.81
C ASN A 170 9.04 17.44 20.67
N GLU A 171 9.00 18.24 21.73
CA GLU A 171 9.51 19.63 21.73
C GLU A 171 11.05 19.70 21.62
N GLU A 172 11.76 18.67 22.07
CA GLU A 172 13.22 18.63 22.04
C GLU A 172 13.76 18.55 20.60
N ILE A 173 13.11 17.73 19.78
CA ILE A 173 13.54 17.51 18.36
C ILE A 173 12.57 18.12 17.34
N GLY A 174 11.46 18.72 17.78
CA GLY A 174 10.52 19.47 16.94
C GLY A 174 9.73 18.62 15.94
N ILE A 175 9.47 17.32 16.23
CA ILE A 175 8.74 16.42 15.33
C ILE A 175 7.39 16.01 15.89
N SER A 176 6.43 15.80 14.97
CA SER A 176 5.14 15.19 15.30
C SER A 176 5.33 13.71 15.60
N MET A 177 4.79 13.29 16.73
CA MET A 177 4.67 11.91 17.16
C MET A 177 3.35 11.31 16.63
N GLY A 178 2.89 10.21 17.20
CA GLY A 178 1.58 9.66 16.93
C GLY A 178 0.43 10.37 17.64
N ILE A 179 -0.76 9.82 17.60
CA ILE A 179 -1.88 10.22 18.44
C ILE A 179 -1.97 9.29 19.65
N THR A 180 -2.51 9.82 20.76
CA THR A 180 -2.71 9.06 22.00
C THR A 180 -4.12 8.47 22.08
N GLU A 181 -4.29 7.50 22.98
CA GLU A 181 -5.63 6.98 23.31
C GLU A 181 -6.54 8.08 23.83
N GLU A 182 -6.01 8.98 24.68
CA GLU A 182 -6.76 10.07 25.31
C GLU A 182 -7.30 11.04 24.26
N SER A 183 -6.45 11.44 23.29
CA SER A 183 -6.84 12.35 22.23
C SER A 183 -7.90 11.72 21.31
N LEU A 184 -7.78 10.41 21.01
CA LEU A 184 -8.77 9.68 20.24
C LEU A 184 -10.11 9.56 21.00
N LYS A 185 -10.08 9.17 22.27
CA LYS A 185 -11.27 9.07 23.13
C LYS A 185 -12.02 10.40 23.25
N SER A 186 -11.29 11.52 23.40
CA SER A 186 -11.89 12.86 23.43
C SER A 186 -12.57 13.20 22.11
N ALA A 187 -11.90 12.97 20.96
CA ALA A 187 -12.48 13.23 19.65
C ALA A 187 -13.73 12.39 19.37
N ILE A 188 -13.73 11.12 19.76
CA ILE A 188 -14.89 10.22 19.63
C ILE A 188 -16.04 10.70 20.51
N LYS A 189 -15.78 11.10 21.76
CA LYS A 189 -16.81 11.61 22.68
C LYS A 189 -17.52 12.84 22.10
N GLU A 190 -16.77 13.73 21.44
CA GLU A 190 -17.31 14.93 20.80
C GLU A 190 -17.99 14.63 19.44
N ASN A 191 -17.63 13.50 18.81
CA ASN A 191 -18.11 13.10 17.50
C ASN A 191 -18.54 11.62 17.50
N PRO A 192 -19.55 11.22 18.27
CA PRO A 192 -19.93 9.82 18.48
C PRO A 192 -20.51 9.14 17.22
N HIS A 193 -20.87 9.92 16.20
CA HIS A 193 -21.38 9.43 14.91
C HIS A 193 -20.36 9.49 13.79
N ALA A 194 -19.07 9.70 14.07
CA ALA A 194 -18.04 9.60 13.06
C ALA A 194 -18.01 8.18 12.46
N LYS A 195 -17.80 8.08 11.15
CA LYS A 195 -17.81 6.79 10.43
C LYS A 195 -16.48 6.08 10.45
N ALA A 196 -15.39 6.86 10.48
CA ALA A 196 -14.06 6.30 10.42
C ALA A 196 -13.05 7.10 11.25
N VAL A 197 -11.98 6.41 11.62
CA VAL A 197 -10.75 6.97 12.16
C VAL A 197 -9.65 6.72 11.15
N PHE A 198 -8.97 7.76 10.72
CA PHE A 198 -7.79 7.68 9.86
C PHE A 198 -6.53 7.89 10.69
N LEU A 199 -5.54 7.03 10.52
CA LEU A 199 -4.27 7.05 11.24
C LEU A 199 -3.09 7.07 10.26
N THR A 200 -1.97 7.66 10.65
CA THR A 200 -0.69 7.54 9.95
C THR A 200 0.27 6.77 10.84
N ASN A 201 0.65 5.57 10.43
CA ASN A 201 1.50 4.69 11.24
C ASN A 201 2.34 3.74 10.35
N PRO A 202 3.68 3.85 10.35
CA PRO A 202 4.45 4.86 11.09
C PRO A 202 4.33 6.27 10.50
N THR A 203 4.70 7.27 11.29
CA THR A 203 4.86 8.64 10.78
C THR A 203 6.03 8.74 9.80
N TYR A 204 6.19 9.89 9.14
CA TYR A 204 7.35 10.16 8.27
C TYR A 204 8.71 9.94 8.97
N TYR A 205 8.76 10.15 10.27
CA TYR A 205 9.97 10.00 11.10
C TYR A 205 10.16 8.59 11.67
N GLY A 206 9.30 7.64 11.32
CA GLY A 206 9.36 6.25 11.80
C GLY A 206 8.75 6.04 13.19
N ILE A 207 8.01 7.02 13.70
CA ILE A 207 7.33 6.89 14.99
C ILE A 207 6.03 6.11 14.81
N THR A 208 5.80 5.14 15.68
CA THR A 208 4.57 4.34 15.72
C THR A 208 3.75 4.67 16.97
N SER A 209 2.43 4.65 16.83
CA SER A 209 1.48 4.70 17.94
C SER A 209 1.20 3.29 18.49
N ASP A 210 0.56 3.19 19.66
CA ASP A 210 -0.09 1.93 20.08
C ASP A 210 -1.32 1.66 19.19
N LEU A 211 -1.04 1.22 17.98
CA LEU A 211 -2.05 1.01 16.94
C LEU A 211 -3.12 0.01 17.39
N LYS A 212 -2.74 -1.02 18.15
CA LYS A 212 -3.66 -2.05 18.66
C LYS A 212 -4.72 -1.44 19.59
N SER A 213 -4.31 -0.58 20.49
CA SER A 213 -5.22 0.11 21.39
C SER A 213 -6.13 1.09 20.65
N LEU A 214 -5.58 1.85 19.69
CA LEU A 214 -6.36 2.81 18.90
C LEU A 214 -7.44 2.11 18.05
N VAL A 215 -7.09 1.01 17.37
CA VAL A 215 -8.04 0.17 16.61
C VAL A 215 -9.15 -0.34 17.52
N ARG A 216 -8.80 -0.92 18.68
CA ARG A 216 -9.79 -1.42 19.63
C ARG A 216 -10.74 -0.33 20.14
N ILE A 217 -10.25 0.90 20.38
CA ILE A 217 -11.07 2.02 20.82
C ILE A 217 -12.06 2.40 19.71
N ALA A 218 -11.59 2.60 18.47
CA ALA A 218 -12.44 2.96 17.33
C ALA A 218 -13.52 1.90 17.06
N HIS A 219 -13.17 0.62 17.04
CA HIS A 219 -14.09 -0.48 16.80
C HIS A 219 -15.18 -0.60 17.88
N ARG A 220 -14.89 -0.28 19.14
CA ARG A 220 -15.91 -0.23 20.22
C ARG A 220 -17.00 0.83 19.99
N HIS A 221 -16.70 1.80 19.13
CA HIS A 221 -17.62 2.85 18.73
C HIS A 221 -18.13 2.69 17.30
N GLU A 222 -17.97 1.48 16.73
CA GLU A 222 -18.43 1.13 15.37
C GLU A 222 -17.84 2.04 14.28
N MET A 223 -16.60 2.51 14.49
CA MET A 223 -15.86 3.34 13.53
C MET A 223 -14.82 2.49 12.81
N ALA A 224 -14.83 2.50 11.49
CA ALA A 224 -13.82 1.84 10.68
C ALA A 224 -12.44 2.50 10.86
N VAL A 225 -11.36 1.71 10.83
CA VAL A 225 -9.99 2.20 10.99
C VAL A 225 -9.22 2.08 9.69
N LEU A 226 -8.78 3.24 9.19
CA LEU A 226 -8.01 3.39 7.94
C LEU A 226 -6.59 3.81 8.30
N VAL A 227 -5.57 3.09 7.82
CA VAL A 227 -4.18 3.36 8.21
C VAL A 227 -3.33 3.68 6.98
N ASP A 228 -2.71 4.85 6.98
CA ASP A 228 -1.64 5.19 6.04
C ASP A 228 -0.33 4.59 6.57
N GLU A 229 0.08 3.47 5.97
CA GLU A 229 1.34 2.78 6.25
C GLU A 229 2.38 3.03 5.14
N ALA A 230 2.35 4.22 4.49
CA ALA A 230 3.26 4.52 3.39
C ALA A 230 4.74 4.31 3.74
N HIS A 231 5.12 4.42 5.00
CA HIS A 231 6.49 4.18 5.49
C HIS A 231 6.68 2.83 6.19
N GLY A 232 5.62 1.97 6.22
CA GLY A 232 5.58 0.71 6.98
C GLY A 232 5.60 -0.56 6.13
N ALA A 233 5.82 -0.50 4.81
CA ALA A 233 5.69 -1.67 3.92
C ALA A 233 6.56 -2.88 4.32
N HIS A 234 7.66 -2.68 5.03
CA HIS A 234 8.59 -3.72 5.48
C HIS A 234 8.25 -4.32 6.85
N MET A 235 7.37 -3.68 7.63
CA MET A 235 7.18 -4.01 9.06
C MET A 235 6.58 -5.40 9.30
N SER A 236 5.73 -5.91 8.41
CA SER A 236 5.13 -7.25 8.54
C SER A 236 6.12 -8.42 8.44
N PHE A 237 7.39 -8.17 8.11
CA PHE A 237 8.34 -9.24 7.76
C PHE A 237 9.42 -9.49 8.80
N HIS A 238 9.38 -8.82 9.95
CA HIS A 238 10.32 -9.06 11.04
C HIS A 238 9.68 -8.80 12.40
N GLY A 239 9.86 -9.73 13.34
CA GLY A 239 9.20 -9.71 14.66
C GLY A 239 9.64 -8.58 15.60
N ASP A 240 10.76 -7.88 15.31
CA ASP A 240 11.22 -6.75 16.11
C ASP A 240 10.52 -5.43 15.72
N PHE A 241 9.77 -5.41 14.61
CA PHE A 241 8.97 -4.24 14.24
C PHE A 241 7.64 -4.22 15.01
N PRO A 242 7.09 -3.02 15.22
CA PRO A 242 5.73 -2.88 15.74
C PRO A 242 4.70 -3.53 14.82
N LEU A 243 3.58 -3.99 15.41
CA LEU A 243 2.50 -4.62 14.65
C LEU A 243 1.92 -3.67 13.61
N THR A 244 1.65 -4.21 12.42
CA THR A 244 1.04 -3.49 11.30
C THR A 244 -0.48 -3.40 11.42
N ALA A 245 -1.09 -2.58 10.57
CA ALA A 245 -2.54 -2.37 10.54
C ALA A 245 -3.32 -3.68 10.41
N MET A 246 -2.91 -4.55 9.50
CA MET A 246 -3.60 -5.82 9.28
C MET A 246 -3.45 -6.78 10.45
N GLU A 247 -2.29 -6.80 11.11
CA GLU A 247 -2.03 -7.65 12.28
C GLU A 247 -2.86 -7.23 13.50
N VAL A 248 -3.11 -5.94 13.66
CA VAL A 248 -3.95 -5.43 14.77
C VAL A 248 -5.44 -5.37 14.42
N GLY A 249 -5.81 -5.74 13.20
CA GLY A 249 -7.20 -5.82 12.75
C GLY A 249 -7.82 -4.49 12.33
N ALA A 250 -7.03 -3.53 11.85
CA ALA A 250 -7.56 -2.36 11.16
C ALA A 250 -8.29 -2.76 9.87
N ASP A 251 -9.24 -1.93 9.43
CA ASP A 251 -10.13 -2.27 8.31
C ASP A 251 -9.45 -2.13 6.96
N MET A 252 -8.67 -1.09 6.77
CA MET A 252 -7.89 -0.90 5.55
C MET A 252 -6.54 -0.25 5.83
N SER A 253 -5.56 -0.60 5.01
CA SER A 253 -4.25 0.02 5.03
C SER A 253 -3.71 0.22 3.62
N SER A 254 -2.93 1.27 3.41
CA SER A 254 -2.20 1.46 2.15
C SER A 254 -0.73 1.72 2.42
N ALA A 255 0.13 0.92 1.76
CA ALA A 255 1.57 0.95 1.95
C ALA A 255 2.33 1.26 0.65
N SER A 256 3.36 2.14 0.73
CA SER A 256 4.24 2.45 -0.38
C SER A 256 5.33 1.39 -0.52
N MET A 257 5.09 0.38 -1.34
CA MET A 257 6.09 -0.65 -1.61
C MET A 257 7.39 -0.08 -2.20
N HIS A 258 7.28 1.01 -2.98
CA HIS A 258 8.44 1.69 -3.55
C HIS A 258 9.33 2.42 -2.54
N LYS A 259 8.85 2.71 -1.31
CA LYS A 259 9.65 3.40 -0.28
C LYS A 259 10.53 2.42 0.49
N THR A 260 9.95 1.36 1.02
CA THR A 260 10.62 0.42 1.93
C THR A 260 10.43 -1.05 1.57
N GLY A 261 9.58 -1.37 0.60
CA GLY A 261 9.30 -2.74 0.17
C GLY A 261 10.09 -3.21 -1.07
N GLY A 262 10.86 -2.31 -1.74
CA GLY A 262 11.77 -2.70 -2.82
C GLY A 262 11.20 -2.68 -4.23
N SER A 263 9.98 -2.18 -4.46
CA SER A 263 9.39 -2.05 -5.79
C SER A 263 9.75 -0.73 -6.48
N LEU A 264 9.40 -0.58 -7.76
CA LEU A 264 9.66 0.64 -8.53
C LEU A 264 8.80 1.81 -8.01
N THR A 265 9.32 3.03 -8.17
CA THR A 265 8.62 4.29 -7.80
C THR A 265 7.18 4.30 -8.31
N GLN A 266 6.26 4.84 -7.51
CA GLN A 266 4.82 4.92 -7.77
C GLN A 266 4.04 3.64 -7.42
N SER A 267 4.67 2.48 -7.39
CA SER A 267 3.99 1.24 -7.04
C SER A 267 3.71 1.12 -5.54
N SER A 268 2.50 0.74 -5.19
CA SER A 268 1.95 0.69 -3.84
C SER A 268 0.92 -0.43 -3.72
N VAL A 269 0.39 -0.62 -2.52
CA VAL A 269 -0.64 -1.63 -2.27
C VAL A 269 -1.75 -1.06 -1.40
N LEU A 270 -2.97 -1.56 -1.61
CA LEU A 270 -4.10 -1.40 -0.71
C LEU A 270 -4.43 -2.75 -0.11
N LEU A 271 -4.53 -2.80 1.21
CA LEU A 271 -4.83 -3.98 2.00
C LEU A 271 -6.19 -3.80 2.67
N VAL A 272 -7.02 -4.82 2.66
CA VAL A 272 -8.37 -4.78 3.22
C VAL A 272 -8.59 -5.99 4.13
N ARG A 273 -9.13 -5.72 5.32
CA ARG A 273 -9.58 -6.71 6.29
C ARG A 273 -10.71 -6.09 7.10
N SER A 274 -11.94 -6.14 6.59
CA SER A 274 -13.03 -5.40 7.22
C SER A 274 -14.36 -6.12 7.14
N ASN A 275 -15.09 -6.08 8.25
CA ASN A 275 -16.50 -6.42 8.31
C ASN A 275 -17.41 -5.17 8.24
N MET A 276 -16.83 -3.96 8.28
CA MET A 276 -17.55 -2.69 8.26
C MET A 276 -17.58 -2.04 6.87
N ILE A 277 -16.62 -2.39 6.00
CA ILE A 277 -16.50 -1.83 4.66
C ILE A 277 -16.62 -2.98 3.66
N ALA A 278 -17.65 -2.94 2.82
CA ALA A 278 -17.88 -3.97 1.82
C ALA A 278 -16.75 -3.97 0.76
N THR A 279 -16.18 -5.12 0.48
CA THR A 279 -15.12 -5.30 -0.53
C THR A 279 -15.57 -4.82 -1.92
N GLU A 280 -16.85 -4.98 -2.24
CA GLU A 280 -17.47 -4.50 -3.49
C GLU A 280 -17.41 -2.97 -3.61
N LYS A 281 -17.61 -2.23 -2.50
CA LYS A 281 -17.47 -0.77 -2.47
C LYS A 281 -16.02 -0.36 -2.77
N VAL A 282 -15.05 -1.05 -2.17
CA VAL A 282 -13.61 -0.81 -2.44
C VAL A 282 -13.29 -1.02 -3.92
N LYS A 283 -13.77 -2.11 -4.53
CA LYS A 283 -13.58 -2.38 -5.98
C LYS A 283 -14.25 -1.30 -6.85
N GLN A 284 -15.45 -0.86 -6.52
CA GLN A 284 -16.13 0.22 -7.24
C GLN A 284 -15.32 1.52 -7.20
N VAL A 285 -14.82 1.91 -6.03
CA VAL A 285 -13.98 3.10 -5.87
C VAL A 285 -12.68 2.97 -6.64
N LEU A 286 -12.01 1.82 -6.56
CA LEU A 286 -10.79 1.57 -7.34
C LEU A 286 -11.07 1.68 -8.84
N ASN A 287 -12.16 1.11 -9.34
CA ASN A 287 -12.51 1.19 -10.76
C ASN A 287 -12.81 2.62 -11.24
N LEU A 288 -13.27 3.51 -10.35
CA LEU A 288 -13.47 4.94 -10.65
C LEU A 288 -12.16 5.73 -10.69
N THR A 289 -11.19 5.34 -9.88
CA THR A 289 -9.95 6.09 -9.66
C THR A 289 -8.72 5.47 -10.31
N TYR A 290 -8.80 4.21 -10.71
CA TYR A 290 -7.70 3.47 -11.32
C TYR A 290 -7.58 3.77 -12.81
N THR A 291 -6.36 3.77 -13.32
CA THR A 291 -6.13 3.90 -14.76
C THR A 291 -6.56 2.62 -15.50
N SER A 292 -7.19 2.77 -16.66
CA SER A 292 -7.49 1.63 -17.56
C SER A 292 -6.25 1.08 -18.27
N SER A 293 -5.11 1.77 -18.16
CA SER A 293 -3.83 1.43 -18.80
C SER A 293 -2.74 1.25 -17.73
N ALA A 294 -2.97 0.35 -16.79
CA ALA A 294 -2.05 0.10 -15.69
C ALA A 294 -0.67 -0.37 -16.20
N SER A 295 0.40 0.15 -15.59
CA SER A 295 1.78 -0.22 -15.94
C SER A 295 2.12 -1.63 -15.46
N TYR A 296 2.34 -2.55 -16.40
CA TYR A 296 2.73 -3.92 -16.09
C TYR A 296 4.15 -4.01 -15.52
N ILE A 297 5.04 -3.09 -15.87
CA ILE A 297 6.37 -2.98 -15.27
C ILE A 297 6.25 -2.70 -13.77
N LEU A 298 5.36 -1.79 -13.37
CA LEU A 298 5.11 -1.50 -11.96
C LEU A 298 4.47 -2.68 -11.24
N MET A 299 3.48 -3.34 -11.84
CA MET A 299 2.84 -4.51 -11.24
C MET A 299 3.81 -5.69 -11.10
N ALA A 300 4.67 -5.95 -12.10
CA ALA A 300 5.72 -6.95 -11.97
C ALA A 300 6.72 -6.62 -10.86
N SER A 301 7.04 -5.32 -10.69
CA SER A 301 7.93 -4.90 -9.60
C SER A 301 7.29 -5.10 -8.22
N LEU A 302 5.98 -4.93 -8.08
CA LEU A 302 5.23 -5.25 -6.85
C LEU A 302 5.25 -6.76 -6.57
N ASP A 303 4.99 -7.56 -7.60
CA ASP A 303 4.94 -9.01 -7.49
C ASP A 303 6.28 -9.60 -7.05
N ILE A 304 7.40 -9.13 -7.62
CA ILE A 304 8.73 -9.58 -7.20
C ILE A 304 9.15 -9.00 -5.84
N ALA A 305 8.75 -7.78 -5.51
CA ALA A 305 9.06 -7.18 -4.22
C ALA A 305 8.31 -7.84 -3.06
N ARG A 306 7.10 -8.37 -3.29
CA ARG A 306 6.35 -9.16 -2.34
C ARG A 306 7.06 -10.49 -2.00
N LYS A 307 7.70 -11.12 -2.99
CA LYS A 307 8.38 -12.42 -2.85
C LYS A 307 9.57 -12.37 -1.91
#